data_b2c47c1560d53444f62136732ce1cf6c
#
_entry.id   b2c47c1560d53444f62136732ce1cf6c
#
_cell.length_a   1.000
_cell.length_b   1.000
_cell.length_c   1.000
_cell.angle_alpha   90.00
_cell.angle_beta   90.00
_cell.angle_gamma   90.00
#
_symmetry.space_group_name_H-M   'P 1'
#
loop_
_entity.id
_entity.type
_entity.pdbx_description
1 polymer ?
#
loop_
_entity_poly.entity_id
_entity_poly.type
_entity_poly.pdbx_seq_one_letter_code
_entity_poly.pdbx_strand_id
1 'polypeptide(L)'
;VEPGVTFGELRPALAKEGLAPLMPLLPPRGKSVLTAFHERTPITAPRFHWEPQDPLQCVEVVYGTGDIMRTGSAAIPSSLEAQWQLGKAQVRGTGPSQVDFTRLLQGAQGTMGIVTWGSITCRPLPKRSKLFLVSCDNPTPLVELAYAITFKKLGEDLLLLNRASLAAMLGTTAQEIDELRIKLPPWILVLGIDAAGVLPEEKIAYQEAECTELAQALGLALRAAAAGIGAQRIEAMLSGPTPETDWKLRRRGAGASIFFLTTLDKACGFIDTFRAIAADRLDPFGDIGVYVQPTVQGANCHVQFDIGYSPASRCETQDATWMVEEGAALLA
;
A
#
# COMPACT_ATOMS: atom_id res chain seq x y z
N VAL A 1 1.84 -5.22 19.60
CA VAL A 1 0.47 -4.95 19.14
C VAL A 1 -0.34 -6.23 19.24
N GLU A 2 -1.58 -6.16 19.73
CA GLU A 2 -2.53 -7.27 19.79
C GLU A 2 -3.47 -7.24 18.56
N PRO A 3 -4.12 -8.37 18.20
CA PRO A 3 -4.94 -8.47 17.00
C PRO A 3 -6.12 -7.48 16.92
N GLY A 4 -6.66 -7.06 18.07
CA GLY A 4 -7.75 -6.08 18.14
C GLY A 4 -7.35 -4.64 17.86
N VAL A 5 -6.05 -4.33 17.89
CA VAL A 5 -5.58 -2.94 17.68
C VAL A 5 -5.74 -2.54 16.22
N THR A 6 -6.42 -1.41 16.03
CA THR A 6 -6.72 -0.86 14.70
C THR A 6 -5.74 0.25 14.32
N PHE A 7 -5.66 0.57 13.01
CA PHE A 7 -4.88 1.73 12.55
C PHE A 7 -5.40 3.04 13.16
N GLY A 8 -6.71 3.13 13.41
CA GLY A 8 -7.32 4.30 14.05
C GLY A 8 -6.87 4.54 15.50
N GLU A 9 -6.54 3.47 16.23
CA GLU A 9 -6.05 3.53 17.62
C GLU A 9 -4.52 3.63 17.67
N LEU A 10 -3.82 2.86 16.85
CA LEU A 10 -2.36 2.79 16.87
C LEU A 10 -1.71 4.11 16.48
N ARG A 11 -2.20 4.75 15.43
CA ARG A 11 -1.58 5.96 14.89
C ARG A 11 -1.49 7.10 15.91
N PRO A 12 -2.58 7.52 16.60
CA PRO A 12 -2.48 8.56 17.62
C PRO A 12 -1.67 8.15 18.85
N ALA A 13 -1.60 6.86 19.17
CA ALA A 13 -0.75 6.37 20.25
C ALA A 13 0.73 6.51 19.90
N LEU A 14 1.14 6.08 18.71
CA LEU A 14 2.52 6.20 18.24
C LEU A 14 2.96 7.67 18.05
N ALA A 15 2.06 8.53 17.60
CA ALA A 15 2.37 9.95 17.42
C ALA A 15 2.80 10.64 18.72
N LYS A 16 2.26 10.22 19.88
CA LYS A 16 2.68 10.73 21.20
C LYS A 16 4.13 10.37 21.53
N GLU A 17 4.62 9.28 20.97
CA GLU A 17 5.99 8.80 21.12
C GLU A 17 6.93 9.31 19.99
N GLY A 18 6.45 10.21 19.13
CA GLY A 18 7.20 10.69 17.99
C GLY A 18 7.42 9.65 16.89
N LEU A 19 6.52 8.65 16.79
CA LEU A 19 6.56 7.56 15.84
C LEU A 19 5.34 7.58 14.91
N ALA A 20 5.47 6.95 13.75
CA ALA A 20 4.39 6.70 12.81
C ALA A 20 4.40 5.22 12.38
N PRO A 21 3.23 4.59 12.21
CA PRO A 21 3.15 3.26 11.64
C PRO A 21 3.41 3.31 10.13
N LEU A 22 3.79 2.18 9.56
CA LEU A 22 3.79 1.99 8.13
C LEU A 22 2.35 1.77 7.67
N MET A 23 1.89 2.56 6.71
CA MET A 23 0.48 2.56 6.31
C MET A 23 0.26 1.83 4.99
N PRO A 24 -0.71 0.91 4.92
CA PRO A 24 -1.28 0.50 3.65
C PRO A 24 -2.04 1.65 2.98
N LEU A 25 -2.34 1.50 1.69
CA LEU A 25 -3.15 2.48 0.98
C LEU A 25 -4.57 2.54 1.56
N LEU A 26 -4.88 3.61 2.26
CA LEU A 26 -6.19 3.93 2.82
C LEU A 26 -6.87 2.76 3.55
N PRO A 27 -6.27 2.17 4.58
CA PRO A 27 -6.93 1.11 5.31
C PRO A 27 -8.18 1.66 6.01
N PRO A 28 -9.27 0.87 6.10
CA PRO A 28 -10.40 1.22 6.95
C PRO A 28 -9.95 1.50 8.40
N ARG A 29 -10.56 2.47 9.05
CA ARG A 29 -10.20 2.86 10.43
C ARG A 29 -10.24 1.68 11.41
N GLY A 30 -11.22 0.78 11.22
CA GLY A 30 -11.41 -0.43 12.02
C GLY A 30 -10.58 -1.63 11.59
N LYS A 31 -9.73 -1.52 10.54
CA LYS A 31 -8.87 -2.63 10.10
C LYS A 31 -7.79 -2.90 11.15
N SER A 32 -7.69 -4.16 11.58
CA SER A 32 -6.61 -4.61 12.45
C SER A 32 -5.25 -4.46 11.77
N VAL A 33 -4.30 -3.89 12.49
CA VAL A 33 -2.93 -3.71 12.02
C VAL A 33 -2.26 -5.05 11.74
N LEU A 34 -2.38 -6.01 12.67
CA LEU A 34 -1.78 -7.33 12.49
C LEU A 34 -2.41 -8.09 11.33
N THR A 35 -3.74 -8.00 11.15
CA THR A 35 -4.41 -8.63 10.01
C THR A 35 -3.87 -8.06 8.69
N ALA A 36 -3.75 -6.74 8.56
CA ALA A 36 -3.23 -6.13 7.33
C ALA A 36 -1.81 -6.60 6.99
N PHE A 37 -0.94 -6.74 8.00
CA PHE A 37 0.43 -7.19 7.77
C PHE A 37 0.55 -8.71 7.58
N HIS A 38 -0.34 -9.51 8.18
CA HIS A 38 -0.44 -10.95 7.88
C HIS A 38 -0.96 -11.21 6.47
N GLU A 39 -1.90 -10.41 5.99
CA GLU A 39 -2.39 -10.46 4.60
C GLU A 39 -1.36 -9.91 3.60
N ARG A 40 -0.25 -9.36 4.08
CA ARG A 40 0.78 -8.70 3.27
C ARG A 40 0.22 -7.56 2.42
N THR A 41 -0.75 -6.83 2.97
CA THR A 41 -1.30 -5.64 2.31
C THR A 41 -0.16 -4.66 2.01
N PRO A 42 0.01 -4.22 0.74
CA PRO A 42 1.12 -3.35 0.38
C PRO A 42 1.05 -2.02 1.10
N ILE A 43 2.20 -1.56 1.59
CA ILE A 43 2.36 -0.26 2.21
C ILE A 43 2.82 0.77 1.18
N THR A 44 2.47 2.04 1.38
CA THR A 44 2.76 3.11 0.41
C THR A 44 4.23 3.51 0.34
N ALA A 45 5.02 3.12 1.35
CA ALA A 45 6.44 3.41 1.44
C ALA A 45 7.30 2.24 0.94
N PRO A 46 7.85 2.28 -0.31
CA PRO A 46 8.52 1.15 -0.95
C PRO A 46 9.67 0.57 -0.14
N ARG A 47 10.46 1.41 0.53
CA ARG A 47 11.64 0.97 1.29
C ARG A 47 11.32 0.06 2.48
N PHE A 48 10.07 0.03 2.93
CA PHE A 48 9.62 -0.72 4.10
C PHE A 48 8.75 -1.91 3.75
N HIS A 49 8.68 -2.25 2.47
CA HIS A 49 7.83 -3.35 2.03
C HIS A 49 8.68 -4.53 1.61
N TRP A 50 8.43 -5.69 2.26
CA TRP A 50 9.07 -6.97 2.00
C TRP A 50 10.54 -7.06 2.47
N GLU A 51 11.10 -8.25 2.39
CA GLU A 51 12.42 -8.57 2.92
C GLU A 51 13.51 -7.54 2.60
N PRO A 52 14.37 -7.20 3.56
CA PRO A 52 14.43 -7.60 4.97
C PRO A 52 13.61 -6.71 5.91
N GLN A 53 12.81 -5.79 5.39
CA GLN A 53 12.17 -4.71 6.15
C GLN A 53 10.65 -4.86 6.20
N ASP A 54 10.16 -6.10 6.27
CA ASP A 54 8.73 -6.36 6.47
C ASP A 54 8.20 -5.59 7.69
N PRO A 55 7.03 -4.94 7.58
CA PRO A 55 6.41 -4.28 8.72
C PRO A 55 6.18 -5.21 9.91
N LEU A 56 5.82 -6.48 9.67
CA LEU A 56 5.64 -7.49 10.70
C LEU A 56 6.98 -8.16 11.03
N GLN A 57 7.38 -8.13 12.29
CA GLN A 57 8.67 -8.66 12.73
C GLN A 57 8.53 -9.97 13.47
N CYS A 58 7.97 -9.97 14.68
CA CYS A 58 7.78 -11.18 15.46
C CYS A 58 6.29 -11.37 15.74
N VAL A 59 5.88 -12.61 15.91
CA VAL A 59 4.51 -12.94 16.29
C VAL A 59 4.50 -14.03 17.36
N GLU A 60 3.42 -14.03 18.14
CA GLU A 60 3.01 -15.15 18.99
C GLU A 60 1.76 -15.77 18.40
N VAL A 61 1.75 -17.09 18.27
CA VAL A 61 0.63 -17.86 17.72
C VAL A 61 0.32 -19.04 18.61
N VAL A 62 -0.97 -19.30 18.80
CA VAL A 62 -1.51 -20.49 19.46
C VAL A 62 -2.02 -21.43 18.37
N TYR A 63 -1.44 -22.62 18.30
CA TYR A 63 -1.86 -23.65 17.36
C TYR A 63 -3.11 -24.42 17.82
N GLY A 64 -3.72 -25.17 16.93
CA GLY A 64 -4.88 -26.02 17.23
C GLY A 64 -4.63 -27.09 18.28
N THR A 65 -3.38 -27.45 18.54
CA THR A 65 -2.95 -28.32 19.65
C THR A 65 -2.93 -27.66 21.01
N GLY A 66 -3.05 -26.32 21.07
CA GLY A 66 -2.87 -25.51 22.27
C GLY A 66 -1.42 -25.08 22.54
N ASP A 67 -0.47 -25.49 21.68
CA ASP A 67 0.92 -25.08 21.81
C ASP A 67 1.09 -23.62 21.40
N ILE A 68 1.96 -22.91 22.13
CA ILE A 68 2.30 -21.51 21.86
C ILE A 68 3.66 -21.45 21.20
N MET A 69 3.74 -20.83 20.04
CA MET A 69 5.00 -20.55 19.37
C MET A 69 5.20 -19.04 19.26
N ARG A 70 6.44 -18.59 19.47
CA ARG A 70 6.91 -17.22 19.17
C ARG A 70 7.97 -17.28 18.10
N THR A 71 7.90 -16.34 17.17
CA THR A 71 8.84 -16.25 16.04
C THR A 71 9.98 -15.29 16.33
N GLY A 72 11.05 -15.43 15.57
CA GLY A 72 12.17 -14.48 15.57
C GLY A 72 12.81 -14.28 16.94
N SER A 73 13.16 -13.04 17.24
CA SER A 73 13.78 -12.68 18.50
C SER A 73 12.85 -12.74 19.72
N ALA A 74 11.55 -12.95 19.52
CA ALA A 74 10.59 -13.19 20.60
C ALA A 74 10.57 -14.66 21.09
N ALA A 75 11.23 -15.59 20.39
CA ALA A 75 11.28 -17.01 20.72
C ALA A 75 12.16 -17.36 21.93
N ILE A 76 12.60 -16.37 22.69
CA ILE A 76 13.38 -16.57 23.93
C ILE A 76 12.49 -17.19 25.01
N PRO A 77 12.97 -18.18 25.78
CA PRO A 77 12.21 -18.82 26.85
C PRO A 77 11.94 -17.91 28.06
N SER A 78 11.06 -16.94 27.92
CA SER A 78 10.59 -16.04 28.97
C SER A 78 9.28 -15.40 28.54
N SER A 79 8.51 -14.80 29.47
CA SER A 79 7.32 -14.04 29.08
C SER A 79 7.66 -12.81 28.29
N LEU A 80 6.73 -12.27 27.47
CA LEU A 80 6.94 -11.03 26.73
C LEU A 80 7.27 -9.88 27.67
N GLU A 81 6.60 -9.78 28.82
CA GLU A 81 6.79 -8.76 29.84
C GLU A 81 8.21 -8.83 30.42
N ALA A 82 8.70 -10.04 30.73
CA ALA A 82 10.07 -10.23 31.22
C ALA A 82 11.10 -9.84 30.17
N GLN A 83 10.83 -10.11 28.89
CA GLN A 83 11.71 -9.67 27.79
C GLN A 83 11.76 -8.13 27.71
N TRP A 84 10.62 -7.44 27.84
CA TRP A 84 10.57 -5.98 27.83
C TRP A 84 11.31 -5.37 29.02
N GLN A 85 11.14 -5.90 30.21
CA GLN A 85 11.84 -5.45 31.42
C GLN A 85 13.37 -5.59 31.29
N LEU A 86 13.83 -6.59 30.54
CA LEU A 86 15.25 -6.79 30.24
C LEU A 86 15.76 -5.93 29.08
N GLY A 87 14.92 -5.05 28.50
CA GLY A 87 15.26 -4.27 27.34
C GLY A 87 15.52 -5.10 26.07
N LYS A 88 15.03 -6.34 26.02
CA LYS A 88 15.14 -7.21 24.86
C LYS A 88 14.17 -6.75 23.80
N ALA A 89 14.71 -6.38 22.65
CA ALA A 89 13.90 -5.94 21.53
C ALA A 89 13.40 -7.15 20.71
N GLN A 90 12.09 -7.25 20.52
CA GLN A 90 11.44 -8.26 19.68
C GLN A 90 11.34 -7.73 18.23
N VAL A 91 12.47 -7.39 17.65
CA VAL A 91 12.56 -6.58 16.41
C VAL A 91 13.09 -7.34 15.19
N ARG A 92 13.40 -8.62 15.32
CA ARG A 92 13.96 -9.41 14.21
C ARG A 92 13.15 -10.66 13.99
N GLY A 93 12.45 -10.75 12.85
CA GLY A 93 11.68 -11.91 12.45
C GLY A 93 12.53 -13.17 12.29
N THR A 94 13.76 -13.04 11.80
CA THR A 94 14.69 -14.15 11.64
C THR A 94 15.29 -14.68 12.95
N GLY A 95 15.34 -13.84 13.99
CA GLY A 95 15.93 -14.22 15.28
C GLY A 95 17.37 -14.77 15.14
N PRO A 96 17.82 -15.56 16.12
CA PRO A 96 19.17 -16.12 16.11
C PRO A 96 19.35 -17.29 15.10
N SER A 97 18.26 -17.90 14.64
CA SER A 97 18.29 -19.04 13.71
C SER A 97 18.43 -18.65 12.23
N GLN A 98 18.33 -17.37 11.91
CA GLN A 98 18.28 -16.85 10.54
C GLN A 98 17.09 -17.36 9.69
N VAL A 99 16.13 -18.04 10.31
CA VAL A 99 14.90 -18.52 9.66
C VAL A 99 13.73 -17.70 10.14
N ASP A 100 13.03 -17.08 9.20
CA ASP A 100 11.85 -16.27 9.49
C ASP A 100 10.57 -17.11 9.46
N PHE A 101 10.21 -17.67 10.61
CA PHE A 101 8.98 -18.45 10.75
C PHE A 101 7.70 -17.60 10.67
N THR A 102 7.79 -16.26 10.78
CA THR A 102 6.66 -15.37 10.57
C THR A 102 6.09 -15.52 9.16
N ARG A 103 6.97 -15.84 8.18
CA ARG A 103 6.59 -16.06 6.78
C ARG A 103 5.63 -17.24 6.57
N LEU A 104 5.66 -18.25 7.42
CA LEU A 104 4.72 -19.38 7.35
C LEU A 104 3.30 -18.97 7.78
N LEU A 105 3.18 -17.92 8.57
CA LEU A 105 1.92 -17.42 9.10
C LEU A 105 1.30 -16.36 8.20
N GLN A 106 2.13 -15.63 7.45
CA GLN A 106 1.67 -14.61 6.50
C GLN A 106 0.95 -15.27 5.31
N GLY A 107 -0.23 -14.76 4.95
CA GLY A 107 -1.06 -15.33 3.89
C GLY A 107 -1.75 -16.65 4.24
N ALA A 108 -1.56 -17.17 5.46
CA ALA A 108 -2.16 -18.44 5.89
C ALA A 108 -3.68 -18.37 6.15
N GLN A 109 -4.27 -17.19 6.14
CA GLN A 109 -5.73 -16.98 6.26
C GLN A 109 -6.37 -17.68 7.48
N GLY A 110 -5.64 -17.73 8.60
CA GLY A 110 -6.11 -18.33 9.86
C GLY A 110 -6.00 -19.86 9.92
N THR A 111 -5.48 -20.54 8.89
CA THR A 111 -5.39 -22.01 8.85
C THR A 111 -4.30 -22.57 9.76
N MET A 112 -3.31 -21.78 10.15
CA MET A 112 -2.16 -22.23 10.94
C MET A 112 -2.36 -22.06 12.45
N GLY A 113 -3.23 -21.15 12.88
CA GLY A 113 -3.46 -20.90 14.30
C GLY A 113 -4.02 -19.50 14.57
N ILE A 114 -4.09 -19.14 15.84
CA ILE A 114 -4.60 -17.83 16.30
C ILE A 114 -3.41 -16.99 16.74
N VAL A 115 -3.16 -15.89 16.03
CA VAL A 115 -2.15 -14.91 16.43
C VAL A 115 -2.68 -14.12 17.62
N THR A 116 -1.89 -14.04 18.69
CA THR A 116 -2.25 -13.34 19.93
C THR A 116 -1.48 -12.04 20.13
N TRP A 117 -0.33 -11.91 19.49
CA TRP A 117 0.55 -10.76 19.60
C TRP A 117 1.47 -10.65 18.37
N GLY A 118 1.89 -9.43 18.05
CA GLY A 118 2.93 -9.19 17.05
C GLY A 118 3.69 -7.89 17.30
N SER A 119 4.97 -7.88 16.93
CA SER A 119 5.77 -6.66 16.87
C SER A 119 5.82 -6.12 15.45
N ILE A 120 5.74 -4.82 15.32
CA ILE A 120 5.70 -4.13 14.03
C ILE A 120 6.79 -3.08 13.94
N THR A 121 7.26 -2.84 12.72
CA THR A 121 8.17 -1.74 12.42
C THR A 121 7.41 -0.42 12.40
N CYS A 122 7.97 0.58 13.07
CA CYS A 122 7.52 1.96 13.02
C CYS A 122 8.63 2.85 12.47
N ARG A 123 8.26 4.01 11.92
CA ARG A 123 9.22 5.04 11.50
C ARG A 123 9.14 6.26 12.41
N PRO A 124 10.19 7.06 12.52
CA PRO A 124 10.11 8.35 13.19
C PRO A 124 9.03 9.22 12.53
N LEU A 125 8.26 9.94 13.35
CA LEU A 125 7.27 10.89 12.84
C LEU A 125 7.98 11.99 12.04
N PRO A 126 7.60 12.24 10.78
CA PRO A 126 8.23 13.28 9.97
C PRO A 126 8.08 14.67 10.60
N LYS A 127 9.15 15.45 10.57
CA LYS A 127 9.13 16.87 10.96
C LYS A 127 8.71 17.77 9.80
N ARG A 128 9.00 17.33 8.58
CA ARG A 128 8.64 18.00 7.33
C ARG A 128 8.24 16.95 6.32
N SER A 129 7.23 17.29 5.52
CA SER A 129 6.76 16.49 4.40
C SER A 129 6.42 17.38 3.21
N LYS A 130 6.56 16.85 2.02
CA LYS A 130 6.06 17.41 0.77
C LYS A 130 5.52 16.29 -0.10
N LEU A 131 4.42 16.54 -0.77
CA LEU A 131 3.86 15.60 -1.73
C LEU A 131 3.80 16.23 -3.11
N PHE A 132 4.18 15.46 -4.13
CA PHE A 132 4.16 15.84 -5.54
C PHE A 132 3.30 14.88 -6.34
N LEU A 133 2.74 15.41 -7.42
CA LEU A 133 1.96 14.69 -8.40
C LEU A 133 2.66 14.77 -9.75
N VAL A 134 2.82 13.63 -10.39
CA VAL A 134 3.32 13.56 -11.77
C VAL A 134 2.23 12.91 -12.62
N SER A 135 1.69 13.64 -13.57
CA SER A 135 0.60 13.17 -14.43
C SER A 135 1.09 12.85 -15.84
N CYS A 136 0.54 11.80 -16.45
CA CYS A 136 0.83 11.40 -17.83
C CYS A 136 -0.38 10.70 -18.44
N ASP A 137 -0.47 10.70 -19.77
CA ASP A 137 -1.50 9.96 -20.49
C ASP A 137 -1.17 8.46 -20.59
N ASN A 138 0.11 8.10 -20.52
CA ASN A 138 0.62 6.74 -20.58
C ASN A 138 1.34 6.39 -19.27
N PRO A 139 1.14 5.19 -18.67
CA PRO A 139 1.80 4.79 -17.44
C PRO A 139 3.31 4.53 -17.58
N THR A 140 3.81 4.21 -18.78
CA THR A 140 5.21 3.78 -18.99
C THR A 140 6.23 4.79 -18.47
N PRO A 141 6.19 6.09 -18.80
CA PRO A 141 7.17 7.05 -18.26
C PRO A 141 7.07 7.19 -16.72
N LEU A 142 5.88 6.97 -16.15
CA LEU A 142 5.68 7.03 -14.70
C LEU A 142 6.27 5.80 -14.00
N VAL A 143 6.21 4.63 -14.63
CA VAL A 143 6.86 3.40 -14.15
C VAL A 143 8.38 3.56 -14.19
N GLU A 144 8.93 4.10 -15.27
CA GLU A 144 10.35 4.41 -15.38
C GLU A 144 10.83 5.40 -14.32
N LEU A 145 10.03 6.45 -14.07
CA LEU A 145 10.31 7.40 -12.98
C LEU A 145 10.26 6.73 -11.61
N ALA A 146 9.25 5.90 -11.36
CA ALA A 146 9.13 5.16 -10.11
C ALA A 146 10.33 4.24 -9.87
N TYR A 147 10.81 3.55 -10.92
CA TYR A 147 12.03 2.75 -10.85
C TYR A 147 13.26 3.60 -10.50
N ALA A 148 13.47 4.73 -11.19
CA ALA A 148 14.61 5.60 -10.96
C ALA A 148 14.64 6.19 -9.53
N ILE A 149 13.46 6.59 -9.01
CA ILE A 149 13.31 7.11 -7.65
C ILE A 149 13.64 6.02 -6.62
N THR A 150 13.07 4.82 -6.77
CA THR A 150 13.30 3.71 -5.84
C THR A 150 14.73 3.18 -5.91
N PHE A 151 15.35 3.14 -7.09
CA PHE A 151 16.74 2.76 -7.25
C PHE A 151 17.70 3.70 -6.51
N LYS A 152 17.43 5.01 -6.54
CA LYS A 152 18.17 6.01 -5.76
C LYS A 152 17.75 6.07 -4.30
N LYS A 153 16.76 5.27 -3.87
CA LYS A 153 16.20 5.26 -2.50
C LYS A 153 15.67 6.63 -2.06
N LEU A 154 15.08 7.36 -3.00
CA LEU A 154 14.43 8.64 -2.77
C LEU A 154 12.94 8.44 -2.47
N GLY A 155 12.33 9.45 -1.83
CA GLY A 155 10.92 9.43 -1.46
C GLY A 155 10.60 8.50 -0.30
N GLU A 156 9.44 8.68 0.28
CA GLU A 156 8.86 7.82 1.32
C GLU A 156 7.59 7.13 0.82
N ASP A 157 6.61 7.89 0.34
CA ASP A 157 5.42 7.35 -0.31
C ASP A 157 5.58 7.42 -1.83
N LEU A 158 5.35 6.32 -2.51
CA LEU A 158 5.46 6.25 -3.97
C LEU A 158 4.44 5.25 -4.49
N LEU A 159 3.44 5.73 -5.22
CA LEU A 159 2.38 4.89 -5.78
C LEU A 159 1.89 5.45 -7.11
N LEU A 160 1.55 4.56 -8.03
CA LEU A 160 0.99 4.87 -9.33
C LEU A 160 -0.48 4.47 -9.37
N LEU A 161 -1.33 5.40 -9.76
CA LEU A 161 -2.78 5.23 -9.83
C LEU A 161 -3.31 5.66 -11.20
N ASN A 162 -4.34 4.96 -11.67
CA ASN A 162 -5.13 5.52 -12.75
C ASN A 162 -6.20 6.48 -12.19
N ARG A 163 -6.86 7.23 -13.09
CA ARG A 163 -7.91 8.18 -12.72
C ARG A 163 -9.07 7.56 -11.94
N ALA A 164 -9.42 6.31 -12.24
CA ALA A 164 -10.54 5.63 -11.58
C ALA A 164 -10.22 5.35 -10.11
N SER A 165 -9.04 4.82 -9.80
CA SER A 165 -8.58 4.61 -8.42
C SER A 165 -8.49 5.93 -7.66
N LEU A 166 -7.82 6.93 -8.21
CA LEU A 166 -7.66 8.22 -7.52
C LEU A 166 -9.01 8.93 -7.29
N ALA A 167 -9.92 8.88 -8.26
CA ALA A 167 -11.26 9.45 -8.09
C ALA A 167 -12.05 8.75 -6.97
N ALA A 168 -12.01 7.40 -6.92
CA ALA A 168 -12.66 6.63 -5.87
C ALA A 168 -12.09 6.92 -4.47
N MET A 169 -10.77 7.16 -4.37
CA MET A 169 -10.11 7.54 -3.13
C MET A 169 -10.53 8.94 -2.65
N LEU A 170 -10.64 9.90 -3.55
CA LEU A 170 -10.90 11.32 -3.24
C LEU A 170 -12.39 11.64 -3.06
N GLY A 171 -13.26 10.95 -3.79
CA GLY A 171 -14.70 11.20 -3.77
C GLY A 171 -15.39 10.52 -2.60
N THR A 172 -16.41 11.14 -2.06
CA THR A 172 -17.22 10.63 -0.94
C THR A 172 -18.55 10.07 -1.41
N THR A 173 -19.02 10.49 -2.59
CA THR A 173 -20.25 10.04 -3.23
C THR A 173 -19.99 9.54 -4.64
N ALA A 174 -20.89 8.70 -5.18
CA ALA A 174 -20.78 8.21 -6.55
C ALA A 174 -20.71 9.35 -7.58
N GLN A 175 -21.52 10.39 -7.39
CA GLN A 175 -21.53 11.56 -8.27
C GLN A 175 -20.18 12.31 -8.24
N GLU A 176 -19.62 12.57 -7.05
CA GLU A 176 -18.32 13.22 -6.93
C GLU A 176 -17.20 12.38 -7.57
N ILE A 177 -17.25 11.06 -7.42
CA ILE A 177 -16.30 10.14 -8.06
C ILE A 177 -16.38 10.26 -9.58
N ASP A 178 -17.58 10.28 -10.16
CA ASP A 178 -17.77 10.40 -11.61
C ASP A 178 -17.29 11.75 -12.15
N GLU A 179 -17.54 12.85 -11.43
CA GLU A 179 -17.03 14.18 -11.77
C GLU A 179 -15.49 14.24 -11.72
N LEU A 180 -14.88 13.61 -10.71
CA LEU A 180 -13.42 13.55 -10.58
C LEU A 180 -12.79 12.72 -11.69
N ARG A 181 -13.41 11.61 -12.09
CA ARG A 181 -12.92 10.77 -13.20
C ARG A 181 -12.86 11.51 -14.53
N ILE A 182 -13.75 12.45 -14.77
CA ILE A 182 -13.72 13.28 -15.98
C ILE A 182 -12.57 14.28 -15.94
N LYS A 183 -12.29 14.85 -14.77
CA LYS A 183 -11.31 15.92 -14.58
C LYS A 183 -9.87 15.43 -14.44
N LEU A 184 -9.68 14.26 -13.81
CA LEU A 184 -8.34 13.74 -13.51
C LEU A 184 -7.62 13.25 -14.78
N PRO A 185 -6.28 13.41 -14.84
CA PRO A 185 -5.48 12.82 -15.91
C PRO A 185 -5.54 11.30 -15.85
N PRO A 186 -5.30 10.60 -16.98
CA PRO A 186 -5.38 9.15 -17.06
C PRO A 186 -4.54 8.41 -16.02
N TRP A 187 -3.32 8.89 -15.79
CA TRP A 187 -2.36 8.30 -14.86
C TRP A 187 -1.71 9.36 -13.99
N ILE A 188 -1.48 9.01 -12.74
CA ILE A 188 -0.84 9.87 -11.75
C ILE A 188 0.12 9.03 -10.90
N LEU A 189 1.37 9.47 -10.83
CA LEU A 189 2.32 9.04 -9.82
C LEU A 189 2.25 10.01 -8.64
N VAL A 190 2.04 9.48 -7.46
CA VAL A 190 2.09 10.22 -6.19
C VAL A 190 3.45 9.96 -5.58
N LEU A 191 4.18 11.02 -5.28
CA LEU A 191 5.50 11.00 -4.65
C LEU A 191 5.47 11.84 -3.37
N GLY A 192 5.58 11.18 -2.23
CA GLY A 192 5.78 11.82 -0.93
C GLY A 192 7.26 11.85 -0.56
N ILE A 193 7.72 12.99 -0.10
CA ILE A 193 9.06 13.18 0.46
C ILE A 193 8.89 13.61 1.90
N ASP A 194 9.52 12.92 2.83
CA ASP A 194 9.50 13.33 4.23
C ASP A 194 10.91 13.32 4.84
N ALA A 195 11.06 14.05 5.94
CA ALA A 195 12.29 14.10 6.68
C ALA A 195 12.03 14.16 8.18
N ALA A 196 12.71 13.26 8.90
CA ALA A 196 12.78 13.23 10.35
C ALA A 196 14.22 13.51 10.83
N GLY A 197 14.38 13.81 12.11
CA GLY A 197 15.73 13.93 12.72
C GLY A 197 16.41 15.28 12.45
N VAL A 198 17.67 15.25 12.02
CA VAL A 198 18.54 16.41 11.84
C VAL A 198 18.44 16.93 10.41
N LEU A 199 18.49 18.26 10.23
CA LEU A 199 18.47 18.96 8.94
C LEU A 199 17.31 18.54 8.04
N PRO A 200 16.04 18.62 8.51
CA PRO A 200 14.91 18.15 7.73
C PRO A 200 14.65 18.99 6.47
N GLU A 201 14.90 20.28 6.50
CA GLU A 201 14.69 21.18 5.35
C GLU A 201 15.68 20.87 4.22
N GLU A 202 16.95 20.65 4.55
CA GLU A 202 18.00 20.31 3.60
C GLU A 202 17.75 18.94 2.97
N LYS A 203 17.27 17.97 3.76
CA LYS A 203 16.91 16.65 3.24
C LYS A 203 15.74 16.72 2.24
N ILE A 204 14.73 17.52 2.56
CA ILE A 204 13.61 17.75 1.63
C ILE A 204 14.11 18.42 0.36
N ALA A 205 14.89 19.49 0.48
CA ALA A 205 15.40 20.23 -0.68
C ALA A 205 16.26 19.34 -1.59
N TYR A 206 17.12 18.51 -1.01
CA TYR A 206 17.96 17.56 -1.75
C TYR A 206 17.10 16.53 -2.51
N GLN A 207 16.16 15.86 -1.82
CA GLN A 207 15.33 14.87 -2.48
C GLN A 207 14.43 15.48 -3.55
N GLU A 208 13.89 16.67 -3.32
CA GLU A 208 13.09 17.40 -4.31
C GLU A 208 13.90 17.72 -5.58
N ALA A 209 15.15 18.18 -5.42
CA ALA A 209 16.03 18.47 -6.55
C ALA A 209 16.33 17.21 -7.38
N GLU A 210 16.74 16.12 -6.70
CA GLU A 210 17.04 14.83 -7.35
C GLU A 210 15.82 14.26 -8.08
N CYS A 211 14.63 14.24 -7.43
CA CYS A 211 13.40 13.75 -8.05
C CYS A 211 12.96 14.64 -9.23
N THR A 212 13.20 15.95 -9.15
CA THR A 212 12.90 16.88 -10.22
C THR A 212 13.79 16.61 -11.44
N GLU A 213 15.08 16.40 -11.24
CA GLU A 213 16.02 16.04 -12.30
C GLU A 213 15.63 14.74 -13.01
N LEU A 214 15.30 13.69 -12.22
CA LEU A 214 14.85 12.42 -12.76
C LEU A 214 13.57 12.56 -13.59
N ALA A 215 12.59 13.33 -13.11
CA ALA A 215 11.36 13.58 -13.86
C ALA A 215 11.62 14.34 -15.16
N GLN A 216 12.45 15.39 -15.12
CA GLN A 216 12.80 16.18 -16.29
C GLN A 216 13.53 15.34 -17.36
N ALA A 217 14.39 14.42 -16.97
CA ALA A 217 15.08 13.52 -17.90
C ALA A 217 14.10 12.62 -18.68
N LEU A 218 12.90 12.39 -18.15
CA LEU A 218 11.83 11.63 -18.80
C LEU A 218 10.74 12.54 -19.44
N GLY A 219 10.99 13.85 -19.51
CA GLY A 219 10.02 14.81 -20.03
C GLY A 219 8.80 15.03 -19.10
N LEU A 220 8.92 14.65 -17.82
CA LEU A 220 7.88 14.77 -16.80
C LEU A 220 8.15 15.95 -15.89
N ALA A 221 7.15 16.36 -15.10
CA ALA A 221 7.28 17.44 -14.13
C ALA A 221 6.59 17.10 -12.81
N LEU A 222 7.29 17.34 -11.70
CA LEU A 222 6.71 17.33 -10.36
C LEU A 222 5.83 18.55 -10.17
N ARG A 223 4.61 18.35 -9.71
CA ARG A 223 3.64 19.43 -9.48
C ARG A 223 3.00 19.30 -8.10
N ALA A 224 2.69 20.47 -7.50
CA ALA A 224 1.95 20.53 -6.24
C ALA A 224 0.42 20.37 -6.44
N ALA A 225 -0.05 20.26 -7.67
CA ALA A 225 -1.47 20.04 -7.97
C ALA A 225 -1.63 19.40 -9.36
N ALA A 226 -2.69 18.63 -9.54
CA ALA A 226 -3.11 18.06 -10.82
C ALA A 226 -4.64 18.22 -10.96
N ALA A 227 -5.10 18.75 -12.10
CA ALA A 227 -6.53 18.98 -12.40
C ALA A 227 -7.30 19.74 -11.30
N GLY A 228 -6.66 20.72 -10.66
CA GLY A 228 -7.27 21.49 -9.58
C GLY A 228 -7.25 20.81 -8.20
N ILE A 229 -6.69 19.60 -8.10
CA ILE A 229 -6.55 18.88 -6.84
C ILE A 229 -5.14 19.13 -6.31
N GLY A 230 -5.05 19.80 -5.15
CA GLY A 230 -3.77 20.04 -4.48
C GLY A 230 -3.18 18.78 -3.86
N ALA A 231 -1.87 18.64 -3.93
CA ALA A 231 -1.12 17.55 -3.30
C ALA A 231 -1.42 17.42 -1.80
N GLN A 232 -1.66 18.55 -1.12
CA GLN A 232 -2.03 18.58 0.31
C GLN A 232 -3.32 17.80 0.62
N ARG A 233 -4.31 17.80 -0.29
CA ARG A 233 -5.53 16.98 -0.11
C ARG A 233 -5.19 15.49 -0.16
N ILE A 234 -4.30 15.08 -1.05
CA ILE A 234 -3.86 13.69 -1.18
C ILE A 234 -2.97 13.30 0.02
N GLU A 235 -2.07 14.17 0.44
CA GLU A 235 -1.23 13.95 1.63
C GLU A 235 -2.09 13.76 2.89
N ALA A 236 -3.08 14.60 3.12
CA ALA A 236 -4.01 14.48 4.23
C ALA A 236 -4.79 13.15 4.18
N MET A 237 -5.19 12.72 2.98
CA MET A 237 -5.87 11.45 2.75
C MET A 237 -4.95 10.26 3.04
N LEU A 238 -3.73 10.22 2.51
CA LEU A 238 -2.77 9.14 2.71
C LEU A 238 -2.26 9.06 4.16
N SER A 239 -2.27 10.18 4.85
CA SER A 239 -1.74 10.26 6.22
C SER A 239 -2.60 9.58 7.28
N GLY A 240 -3.77 9.05 6.97
CA GLY A 240 -4.66 8.41 7.94
C GLY A 240 -5.57 7.32 7.36
N PRO A 241 -6.16 6.50 8.22
CA PRO A 241 -7.14 5.51 7.81
C PRO A 241 -8.45 6.19 7.39
N THR A 242 -9.21 5.55 6.51
CA THR A 242 -10.53 6.03 6.13
C THR A 242 -11.56 5.78 7.23
N PRO A 243 -12.56 6.67 7.42
CA PRO A 243 -13.63 6.44 8.39
C PRO A 243 -14.57 5.30 7.98
N GLU A 244 -14.58 4.93 6.72
CA GLU A 244 -15.52 3.99 6.11
C GLU A 244 -14.93 2.59 5.95
N THR A 245 -15.81 1.63 5.67
CA THR A 245 -15.43 0.22 5.54
C THR A 245 -14.51 -0.02 4.36
N ASP A 246 -14.86 0.47 3.18
CA ASP A 246 -14.00 0.38 1.99
C ASP A 246 -14.35 1.48 0.98
N TRP A 247 -13.37 2.32 0.66
CA TRP A 247 -13.53 3.39 -0.32
C TRP A 247 -13.80 2.89 -1.75
N LYS A 248 -13.40 1.65 -2.07
CA LYS A 248 -13.61 1.04 -3.39
C LYS A 248 -15.08 0.76 -3.68
N LEU A 249 -15.89 0.56 -2.63
CA LEU A 249 -17.31 0.25 -2.74
C LEU A 249 -18.21 1.48 -2.93
N ARG A 250 -17.70 2.68 -2.68
CA ARG A 250 -18.50 3.93 -2.64
C ARG A 250 -19.28 4.19 -3.92
N ARG A 251 -18.70 3.85 -5.09
CA ARG A 251 -19.31 4.18 -6.39
C ARG A 251 -20.39 3.20 -6.80
N ARG A 252 -20.16 1.91 -6.65
CA ARG A 252 -21.03 0.85 -7.21
C ARG A 252 -21.68 -0.04 -6.15
N GLY A 253 -21.23 0.00 -4.91
CA GLY A 253 -21.75 -0.76 -3.78
C GLY A 253 -21.09 -2.12 -3.58
N ALA A 254 -20.49 -2.71 -4.61
CA ALA A 254 -19.66 -3.92 -4.54
C ALA A 254 -18.40 -3.78 -5.39
N GLY A 255 -17.42 -4.62 -5.11
CA GLY A 255 -16.16 -4.64 -5.84
C GLY A 255 -15.45 -5.99 -5.72
N ALA A 256 -14.71 -6.33 -6.75
CA ALA A 256 -13.77 -7.44 -6.77
C ALA A 256 -12.38 -6.90 -7.13
N SER A 257 -11.35 -7.53 -6.59
CA SER A 257 -9.97 -7.12 -6.86
C SER A 257 -9.15 -8.32 -7.31
N ILE A 258 -8.32 -8.11 -8.33
CA ILE A 258 -7.25 -9.03 -8.71
C ILE A 258 -5.95 -8.33 -8.36
N PHE A 259 -5.06 -9.02 -7.68
CA PHE A 259 -3.74 -8.49 -7.35
C PHE A 259 -2.67 -9.56 -7.42
N PHE A 260 -1.47 -9.15 -7.77
CA PHE A 260 -0.32 -10.04 -7.88
C PHE A 260 0.98 -9.24 -7.77
N LEU A 261 2.08 -9.96 -7.64
CA LEU A 261 3.42 -9.40 -7.64
C LEU A 261 4.09 -9.64 -8.97
N THR A 262 4.73 -8.60 -9.49
CA THR A 262 5.50 -8.68 -10.73
C THR A 262 6.69 -7.71 -10.68
N THR A 263 7.44 -7.62 -11.75
CA THR A 263 8.49 -6.62 -11.91
C THR A 263 7.92 -5.35 -12.54
N LEU A 264 8.50 -4.20 -12.20
CA LEU A 264 8.02 -2.89 -12.67
C LEU A 264 8.01 -2.78 -14.20
N ASP A 265 9.00 -3.36 -14.89
CA ASP A 265 9.11 -3.37 -16.35
C ASP A 265 7.95 -4.11 -17.03
N LYS A 266 7.35 -5.09 -16.36
CA LYS A 266 6.21 -5.86 -16.88
C LYS A 266 4.85 -5.27 -16.53
N ALA A 267 4.79 -4.35 -15.55
CA ALA A 267 3.53 -3.82 -15.05
C ALA A 267 2.63 -3.24 -16.16
N CYS A 268 3.22 -2.47 -17.10
CA CYS A 268 2.46 -1.89 -18.21
C CYS A 268 1.88 -2.96 -19.15
N GLY A 269 2.63 -4.03 -19.42
CA GLY A 269 2.13 -5.14 -20.24
C GLY A 269 0.92 -5.84 -19.61
N PHE A 270 0.94 -6.06 -18.31
CA PHE A 270 -0.22 -6.60 -17.58
C PHE A 270 -1.42 -5.64 -17.60
N ILE A 271 -1.18 -4.33 -17.47
CA ILE A 271 -2.23 -3.32 -17.59
C ILE A 271 -2.88 -3.37 -18.97
N ASP A 272 -2.09 -3.47 -20.03
CA ASP A 272 -2.59 -3.54 -21.41
C ASP A 272 -3.36 -4.85 -21.68
N THR A 273 -2.85 -5.98 -21.18
CA THR A 273 -3.55 -7.28 -21.24
C THR A 273 -4.90 -7.21 -20.54
N PHE A 274 -4.93 -6.69 -19.31
CA PHE A 274 -6.19 -6.58 -18.55
C PHE A 274 -7.17 -5.61 -19.21
N ARG A 275 -6.66 -4.53 -19.82
CA ARG A 275 -7.46 -3.59 -20.61
C ARG A 275 -8.10 -4.26 -21.82
N ALA A 276 -7.36 -5.13 -22.53
CA ALA A 276 -7.91 -5.88 -23.65
C ALA A 276 -9.03 -6.83 -23.23
N ILE A 277 -8.86 -7.54 -22.10
CA ILE A 277 -9.91 -8.39 -21.52
C ILE A 277 -11.17 -7.58 -21.20
N ALA A 278 -10.99 -6.42 -20.56
CA ALA A 278 -12.10 -5.57 -20.15
C ALA A 278 -12.89 -5.01 -21.33
N ALA A 279 -12.24 -4.75 -22.47
CA ALA A 279 -12.87 -4.19 -23.64
C ALA A 279 -13.96 -5.09 -24.26
N ASP A 280 -13.88 -6.40 -24.04
CA ASP A 280 -14.83 -7.38 -24.59
C ASP A 280 -16.14 -7.45 -23.79
N ARG A 281 -16.18 -7.00 -22.55
CA ARG A 281 -17.31 -7.25 -21.62
C ARG A 281 -17.79 -6.03 -20.86
N LEU A 282 -16.91 -5.14 -20.49
CA LEU A 282 -17.27 -3.93 -19.75
C LEU A 282 -17.22 -2.72 -20.67
N ASP A 283 -18.16 -1.83 -20.49
CA ASP A 283 -18.07 -0.48 -21.04
C ASP A 283 -16.82 0.19 -20.41
N PRO A 284 -16.16 0.97 -21.19
CA PRO A 284 -14.74 1.00 -21.37
C PRO A 284 -13.97 1.06 -20.07
N PHE A 285 -12.76 0.54 -20.09
CA PHE A 285 -11.66 0.56 -19.11
C PHE A 285 -11.67 1.71 -18.06
N GLY A 286 -12.48 2.75 -18.29
CA GLY A 286 -12.72 3.82 -17.33
C GLY A 286 -13.30 3.39 -15.98
N ASP A 287 -13.87 2.21 -15.82
CA ASP A 287 -14.49 1.72 -14.57
C ASP A 287 -13.59 0.82 -13.75
N ILE A 288 -12.44 0.43 -14.28
CA ILE A 288 -11.46 -0.39 -13.57
C ILE A 288 -10.43 0.50 -12.91
N GLY A 289 -10.35 0.39 -11.59
CA GLY A 289 -9.27 0.99 -10.83
C GLY A 289 -7.96 0.24 -11.05
N VAL A 290 -6.86 0.95 -11.24
CA VAL A 290 -5.52 0.35 -11.31
C VAL A 290 -4.62 1.01 -10.26
N TYR A 291 -3.98 0.18 -9.48
CA TYR A 291 -3.00 0.56 -8.48
C TYR A 291 -1.71 -0.22 -8.67
N VAL A 292 -0.60 0.49 -8.80
CA VAL A 292 0.74 -0.11 -8.85
C VAL A 292 1.55 0.45 -7.69
N GLN A 293 1.98 -0.45 -6.80
CA GLN A 293 2.82 -0.14 -5.66
C GLN A 293 4.22 -0.68 -5.88
N PRO A 294 5.22 0.17 -6.13
CA PRO A 294 6.61 -0.25 -6.11
C PRO A 294 6.96 -0.82 -4.73
N THR A 295 7.78 -1.86 -4.72
CA THR A 295 8.27 -2.50 -3.49
C THR A 295 9.75 -2.25 -3.28
N VAL A 296 10.31 -2.78 -2.20
CA VAL A 296 11.73 -2.65 -1.89
C VAL A 296 12.61 -2.95 -3.10
N GLN A 297 13.64 -2.13 -3.27
CA GLN A 297 14.63 -2.18 -4.35
C GLN A 297 14.13 -1.71 -5.73
N GLY A 298 12.85 -1.35 -5.87
CA GLY A 298 12.30 -0.77 -7.07
C GLY A 298 12.15 -1.70 -8.27
N ALA A 299 12.65 -2.95 -8.18
CA ALA A 299 12.51 -3.91 -9.26
C ALA A 299 11.10 -4.52 -9.30
N ASN A 300 10.53 -4.81 -8.13
CA ASN A 300 9.23 -5.47 -8.00
C ASN A 300 8.12 -4.46 -7.70
N CYS A 301 6.90 -4.84 -8.03
CA CYS A 301 5.71 -4.09 -7.66
C CYS A 301 4.52 -5.02 -7.39
N HIS A 302 3.61 -4.53 -6.57
CA HIS A 302 2.26 -5.05 -6.47
C HIS A 302 1.41 -4.35 -7.52
N VAL A 303 0.72 -5.11 -8.34
CA VAL A 303 -0.27 -4.61 -9.31
C VAL A 303 -1.64 -5.07 -8.87
N GLN A 304 -2.60 -4.16 -8.88
CA GLN A 304 -3.96 -4.45 -8.48
C GLN A 304 -4.94 -3.82 -9.46
N PHE A 305 -5.97 -4.59 -9.84
CA PHE A 305 -7.12 -4.17 -10.62
C PHE A 305 -8.36 -4.24 -9.73
N ASP A 306 -9.07 -3.14 -9.60
CA ASP A 306 -10.30 -3.03 -8.82
C ASP A 306 -11.50 -2.87 -9.76
N ILE A 307 -12.41 -3.83 -9.72
CA ILE A 307 -13.61 -3.90 -10.57
C ILE A 307 -14.80 -3.55 -9.70
N GLY A 308 -15.38 -2.36 -9.91
CA GLY A 308 -16.60 -1.95 -9.22
C GLY A 308 -17.84 -2.45 -9.97
N TYR A 309 -18.83 -2.99 -9.24
CA TYR A 309 -20.11 -3.43 -9.82
C TYR A 309 -21.28 -3.19 -8.86
N SER A 310 -22.49 -3.13 -9.41
CA SER A 310 -23.71 -3.05 -8.61
C SER A 310 -24.18 -4.45 -8.21
N PRO A 311 -24.28 -4.77 -6.90
CA PRO A 311 -24.77 -6.07 -6.46
C PRO A 311 -26.25 -6.32 -6.80
N ALA A 312 -27.00 -5.26 -7.12
CA ALA A 312 -28.38 -5.37 -7.59
C ALA A 312 -28.48 -5.76 -9.08
N SER A 313 -27.40 -5.61 -9.85
CA SER A 313 -27.31 -5.98 -11.27
C SER A 313 -26.69 -7.36 -11.41
N ARG A 314 -27.53 -8.35 -11.82
CA ARG A 314 -27.04 -9.71 -12.08
C ARG A 314 -26.02 -9.75 -13.23
N CYS A 315 -26.20 -8.92 -14.24
CA CYS A 315 -25.27 -8.84 -15.38
C CYS A 315 -23.91 -8.33 -14.92
N GLU A 316 -23.86 -7.17 -14.22
CA GLU A 316 -22.59 -6.63 -13.71
C GLU A 316 -21.89 -7.60 -12.75
N THR A 317 -22.63 -8.33 -11.92
CA THR A 317 -22.05 -9.34 -11.02
C THR A 317 -21.42 -10.50 -11.81
N GLN A 318 -22.09 -10.97 -12.87
CA GLN A 318 -21.56 -12.03 -13.73
C GLN A 318 -20.34 -11.56 -14.52
N ASP A 319 -20.35 -10.34 -15.05
CA ASP A 319 -19.22 -9.77 -15.78
C ASP A 319 -18.01 -9.57 -14.86
N ALA A 320 -18.23 -9.07 -13.63
CA ALA A 320 -17.17 -8.92 -12.63
C ALA A 320 -16.57 -10.28 -12.24
N THR A 321 -17.39 -11.31 -12.02
CA THR A 321 -16.94 -12.68 -11.72
C THR A 321 -16.11 -13.23 -12.87
N TRP A 322 -16.61 -13.13 -14.08
CA TRP A 322 -15.91 -13.59 -15.28
C TRP A 322 -14.56 -12.87 -15.45
N MET A 323 -14.52 -11.56 -15.24
CA MET A 323 -13.26 -10.79 -15.31
C MET A 323 -12.23 -11.23 -14.28
N VAL A 324 -12.68 -11.60 -13.08
CA VAL A 324 -11.77 -12.14 -12.05
C VAL A 324 -11.21 -13.49 -12.48
N GLU A 325 -12.05 -14.37 -13.02
CA GLU A 325 -11.65 -15.72 -13.46
C GLU A 325 -10.69 -15.65 -14.66
N GLU A 326 -11.06 -14.96 -15.72
CA GLU A 326 -10.23 -14.78 -16.91
C GLU A 326 -8.97 -13.97 -16.64
N GLY A 327 -9.09 -12.87 -15.87
CA GLY A 327 -7.96 -12.06 -15.47
C GLY A 327 -6.95 -12.87 -14.67
N ALA A 328 -7.39 -13.67 -13.70
CA ALA A 328 -6.51 -14.54 -12.94
C ALA A 328 -5.84 -15.62 -13.82
N ALA A 329 -6.58 -16.22 -14.77
CA ALA A 329 -6.05 -17.23 -15.66
C ALA A 329 -4.98 -16.70 -16.64
N LEU A 330 -5.15 -15.45 -17.13
CA LEU A 330 -4.24 -14.83 -18.09
C LEU A 330 -3.03 -14.13 -17.43
N LEU A 331 -3.13 -13.81 -16.15
CA LEU A 331 -2.06 -13.17 -15.38
C LEU A 331 -1.17 -14.22 -14.66
N ALA A 332 -1.60 -15.48 -14.60
CA ALA A 332 -0.85 -16.60 -14.05
C ALA A 332 0.20 -17.14 -15.03
#